data_22eb09724493072a331d59d1db9a38ae
#
_entry.id   22eb09724493072a331d59d1db9a38ae
#
_cell.length_a   1.000
_cell.length_b   1.000
_cell.length_c   1.000
_cell.angle_alpha   90.00
_cell.angle_beta   90.00
_cell.angle_gamma   90.00
#
_symmetry.space_group_name_H-M   'P 1'
#
loop_
_entity.id
_entity.type
_entity.pdbx_description
1 polymer ?
#
loop_
_entity_poly.entity_id
_entity_poly.type
_entity_poly.pdbx_seq_one_letter_code
_entity_poly.pdbx_strand_id
1 'polypeptide(L)'
;MITRVNISFFRYHSRETETGEAPLYCRLWHESKRKIFSIGFKVTRNRWNQNKQMATGKSEMAQRINTQMEVIKNKLVEIETRLIIEGSEDIVEDLYALYIGKTTVSRSFITLFEERYMTAKSMEGIKFKKSTLDKFKDVLELVRAYIKESYHAADIPMNKVNFKFISGLEDYLLTVRRQKPVTINKNMQRVKQVTTYAMRCNYIKMDPFIDHSPLKVEKELIFLTPEELHKLENYQFAQERLAKVRDLYLFSVYTGLAYHEAFALQKK
;
A
#
# COMPACT_ATOMS: atom_id res chain seq x y z
N MET A 1 -14.38 -19.05 -22.37
CA MET A 1 -13.75 -18.21 -23.43
C MET A 1 -13.50 -16.83 -22.82
N ILE A 2 -12.26 -16.38 -22.83
CA ILE A 2 -11.96 -15.02 -22.36
C ILE A 2 -12.33 -14.08 -23.51
N THR A 3 -13.42 -13.33 -23.33
CA THR A 3 -13.88 -12.35 -24.32
C THR A 3 -12.98 -11.12 -24.25
N ARG A 4 -12.38 -10.73 -25.37
CA ARG A 4 -11.49 -9.55 -25.45
C ARG A 4 -12.29 -8.26 -25.43
N VAL A 5 -11.69 -7.19 -24.94
CA VAL A 5 -12.24 -5.84 -25.00
C VAL A 5 -12.26 -5.38 -26.47
N ASN A 6 -13.40 -4.92 -26.94
CA ASN A 6 -13.50 -4.33 -28.27
C ASN A 6 -12.98 -2.89 -28.24
N ILE A 7 -11.94 -2.62 -29.03
CA ILE A 7 -11.33 -1.30 -29.17
C ILE A 7 -11.70 -0.73 -30.52
N SER A 8 -12.42 0.38 -30.55
CA SER A 8 -12.87 1.01 -31.80
C SER A 8 -12.65 2.51 -31.77
N PHE A 9 -12.40 3.07 -32.96
CA PHE A 9 -12.24 4.52 -33.15
C PHE A 9 -13.40 5.07 -33.97
N PHE A 10 -13.87 6.25 -33.62
CA PHE A 10 -14.97 6.87 -34.30
C PHE A 10 -14.92 8.39 -34.23
N ARG A 11 -15.56 9.02 -35.20
CA ARG A 11 -15.77 10.45 -35.23
C ARG A 11 -17.02 10.82 -34.43
N TYR A 12 -16.87 11.72 -33.44
CA TYR A 12 -17.95 12.06 -32.51
C TYR A 12 -18.79 13.22 -33.05
N HIS A 13 -19.83 12.89 -33.78
CA HIS A 13 -20.68 13.84 -34.53
C HIS A 13 -21.34 14.92 -33.66
N SER A 14 -21.75 14.59 -32.42
CA SER A 14 -22.41 15.54 -31.52
C SER A 14 -21.55 16.72 -31.10
N ARG A 15 -20.25 16.71 -31.44
CA ARG A 15 -19.28 17.78 -31.18
C ARG A 15 -18.64 18.29 -32.46
N GLU A 16 -19.36 18.23 -33.56
CA GLU A 16 -18.91 18.77 -34.83
C GLU A 16 -18.92 20.30 -34.76
N THR A 17 -17.85 20.91 -35.25
CA THR A 17 -17.71 22.37 -35.34
C THR A 17 -18.44 22.89 -36.59
N GLU A 18 -18.69 24.21 -36.67
CA GLU A 18 -19.26 24.87 -37.86
C GLU A 18 -18.41 24.65 -39.14
N THR A 19 -17.13 24.35 -38.95
CA THR A 19 -16.20 24.01 -40.04
C THR A 19 -16.31 22.55 -40.49
N GLY A 20 -17.24 21.77 -39.96
CA GLY A 20 -17.43 20.36 -40.27
C GLY A 20 -16.39 19.41 -39.68
N GLU A 21 -15.55 19.88 -38.74
CA GLU A 21 -14.59 19.05 -38.02
C GLU A 21 -15.23 18.46 -36.76
N ALA A 22 -15.03 17.17 -36.54
CA ALA A 22 -15.43 16.53 -35.29
C ALA A 22 -14.25 15.80 -34.64
N PRO A 23 -14.22 15.76 -33.30
CA PRO A 23 -13.15 15.09 -32.58
C PRO A 23 -13.23 13.56 -32.75
N LEU A 24 -12.05 12.94 -32.79
CA LEU A 24 -11.90 11.49 -32.79
C LEU A 24 -11.85 10.95 -31.37
N TYR A 25 -12.59 9.86 -31.15
CA TYR A 25 -12.69 9.18 -29.89
C TYR A 25 -12.32 7.70 -30.02
N CYS A 26 -11.75 7.16 -28.97
CA CYS A 26 -11.60 5.71 -28.76
C CYS A 26 -12.73 5.24 -27.88
N ARG A 27 -13.31 4.07 -28.24
CA ARG A 27 -14.32 3.35 -27.45
C ARG A 27 -13.77 2.01 -27.06
N LEU A 28 -13.79 1.75 -25.76
CA LEU A 28 -13.57 0.43 -25.15
C LEU A 28 -14.92 -0.14 -24.80
N TRP A 29 -15.16 -1.40 -25.15
CA TRP A 29 -16.42 -2.08 -24.86
C TRP A 29 -16.19 -3.55 -24.59
N HIS A 30 -16.77 -4.04 -23.47
CA HIS A 30 -16.76 -5.44 -23.08
C HIS A 30 -18.07 -5.73 -22.35
N GLU A 31 -18.83 -6.71 -22.83
CA GLU A 31 -20.15 -7.04 -22.28
C GLU A 31 -21.09 -5.82 -22.19
N SER A 32 -21.51 -5.46 -20.96
CA SER A 32 -22.38 -4.30 -20.69
C SER A 32 -21.63 -3.02 -20.39
N LYS A 33 -20.28 -3.08 -20.22
CA LYS A 33 -19.45 -1.94 -19.81
C LYS A 33 -18.83 -1.23 -20.99
N ARG A 34 -18.87 0.10 -20.95
CA ARG A 34 -18.36 0.96 -22.02
C ARG A 34 -17.61 2.16 -21.48
N LYS A 35 -16.44 2.45 -22.06
CA LYS A 35 -15.68 3.68 -21.82
C LYS A 35 -15.34 4.38 -23.12
N ILE A 36 -15.43 5.71 -23.14
CA ILE A 36 -15.15 6.54 -24.32
C ILE A 36 -14.23 7.66 -23.91
N PHE A 37 -13.18 7.92 -24.71
CA PHE A 37 -12.23 9.02 -24.45
C PHE A 37 -11.71 9.63 -25.75
N SER A 38 -11.37 10.91 -25.72
CA SER A 38 -10.81 11.62 -26.86
C SER A 38 -9.35 11.22 -27.10
N ILE A 39 -8.98 11.12 -28.40
CA ILE A 39 -7.59 10.87 -28.80
C ILE A 39 -6.84 12.16 -29.20
N GLY A 40 -7.47 13.34 -29.03
CA GLY A 40 -6.84 14.64 -29.25
C GLY A 40 -6.83 15.15 -30.68
N PHE A 41 -7.41 14.44 -31.64
CA PHE A 41 -7.47 14.86 -33.05
C PHE A 41 -8.91 15.18 -33.48
N LYS A 42 -9.03 16.02 -34.51
CA LYS A 42 -10.30 16.32 -35.20
C LYS A 42 -10.17 16.01 -36.67
N VAL A 43 -11.23 15.54 -37.30
CA VAL A 43 -11.29 15.26 -38.73
C VAL A 43 -12.63 15.69 -39.32
N THR A 44 -12.62 16.09 -40.59
CA THR A 44 -13.83 16.36 -41.39
C THR A 44 -14.43 15.03 -41.84
N ARG A 45 -15.74 15.03 -42.15
CA ARG A 45 -16.50 13.84 -42.58
C ARG A 45 -15.89 13.13 -43.77
N ASN A 46 -15.46 13.89 -44.81
CA ASN A 46 -14.87 13.36 -46.01
C ASN A 46 -13.45 12.81 -45.87
N ARG A 47 -12.79 13.10 -44.76
CA ARG A 47 -11.44 12.60 -44.44
C ARG A 47 -11.49 11.46 -43.41
N TRP A 48 -12.61 10.88 -43.11
CA TRP A 48 -12.77 9.77 -42.20
C TRP A 48 -13.48 8.59 -42.83
N ASN A 49 -12.84 7.43 -42.80
CA ASN A 49 -13.48 6.18 -43.22
C ASN A 49 -14.00 5.41 -41.99
N GLN A 50 -15.31 5.41 -41.81
CA GLN A 50 -15.96 4.79 -40.66
C GLN A 50 -15.76 3.26 -40.62
N ASN A 51 -15.79 2.59 -41.76
CA ASN A 51 -15.68 1.13 -41.83
C ASN A 51 -14.25 0.67 -41.53
N LYS A 52 -13.26 1.37 -42.06
CA LYS A 52 -11.86 1.08 -41.78
C LYS A 52 -11.34 1.74 -40.48
N GLN A 53 -12.13 2.61 -39.86
CA GLN A 53 -11.79 3.38 -38.68
C GLN A 53 -10.44 4.10 -38.83
N MET A 54 -10.25 4.79 -39.93
CA MET A 54 -8.98 5.47 -40.25
C MET A 54 -9.19 6.79 -40.97
N ALA A 55 -8.25 7.72 -40.80
CA ALA A 55 -8.21 8.94 -41.58
C ALA A 55 -7.81 8.62 -43.02
N THR A 56 -8.49 9.26 -44.00
CA THR A 56 -8.25 9.06 -45.44
C THR A 56 -7.41 10.17 -46.03
N GLY A 57 -6.67 9.84 -47.10
CA GLY A 57 -5.78 10.78 -47.81
C GLY A 57 -4.29 10.55 -47.50
N LYS A 58 -3.42 11.17 -48.34
CA LYS A 58 -1.96 11.05 -48.22
C LYS A 58 -1.33 12.23 -47.44
N SER A 59 -2.14 13.07 -46.78
CA SER A 59 -1.62 14.19 -46.01
C SER A 59 -0.84 13.72 -44.79
N GLU A 60 0.18 14.45 -44.38
CA GLU A 60 0.95 14.19 -43.18
C GLU A 60 0.06 14.06 -41.93
N MET A 61 -0.99 14.90 -41.84
CA MET A 61 -1.97 14.85 -40.75
C MET A 61 -2.74 13.50 -40.74
N ALA A 62 -3.15 12.97 -41.88
CA ALA A 62 -3.84 11.69 -41.95
C ALA A 62 -2.93 10.53 -41.50
N GLN A 63 -1.68 10.55 -41.93
CA GLN A 63 -0.66 9.58 -41.51
C GLN A 63 -0.43 9.67 -40.01
N ARG A 64 -0.22 10.87 -39.46
CA ARG A 64 -0.02 11.09 -38.01
C ARG A 64 -1.20 10.58 -37.20
N ILE A 65 -2.45 10.84 -37.60
CA ILE A 65 -3.64 10.34 -36.93
C ILE A 65 -3.65 8.81 -36.91
N ASN A 66 -3.41 8.17 -38.06
CA ASN A 66 -3.44 6.71 -38.18
C ASN A 66 -2.33 6.06 -37.32
N THR A 67 -1.12 6.58 -37.38
CA THR A 67 0.00 6.12 -36.52
C THR A 67 -0.33 6.25 -35.04
N GLN A 68 -0.90 7.40 -34.62
CA GLN A 68 -1.27 7.59 -33.21
C GLN A 68 -2.37 6.61 -32.77
N MET A 69 -3.34 6.33 -33.63
CA MET A 69 -4.39 5.34 -33.34
C MET A 69 -3.81 3.93 -33.20
N GLU A 70 -2.84 3.55 -34.02
CA GLU A 70 -2.11 2.28 -33.89
C GLU A 70 -1.34 2.20 -32.56
N VAL A 71 -0.61 3.25 -32.20
CA VAL A 71 0.11 3.32 -30.91
C VAL A 71 -0.85 3.16 -29.74
N ILE A 72 -1.99 3.88 -29.77
CA ILE A 72 -3.03 3.74 -28.74
C ILE A 72 -3.56 2.31 -28.67
N LYS A 73 -3.91 1.73 -29.82
CA LYS A 73 -4.44 0.37 -29.90
C LYS A 73 -3.46 -0.68 -29.34
N ASN A 74 -2.18 -0.59 -29.75
CA ASN A 74 -1.14 -1.52 -29.29
C ASN A 74 -0.93 -1.42 -27.78
N LYS A 75 -0.87 -0.20 -27.22
CA LYS A 75 -0.76 0.02 -25.79
C LYS A 75 -1.97 -0.53 -25.02
N LEU A 76 -3.18 -0.36 -25.53
CA LEU A 76 -4.39 -0.90 -24.93
C LEU A 76 -4.41 -2.43 -24.94
N VAL A 77 -3.98 -3.06 -26.04
CA VAL A 77 -3.90 -4.53 -26.18
C VAL A 77 -2.83 -5.10 -25.21
N GLU A 78 -1.70 -4.44 -25.06
CA GLU A 78 -0.66 -4.84 -24.08
C GLU A 78 -1.22 -4.82 -22.64
N ILE A 79 -1.89 -3.73 -22.26
CA ILE A 79 -2.51 -3.59 -20.93
C ILE A 79 -3.63 -4.63 -20.74
N GLU A 80 -4.48 -4.85 -21.76
CA GLU A 80 -5.55 -5.85 -21.74
C GLU A 80 -5.00 -7.25 -21.45
N THR A 81 -3.95 -7.65 -22.17
CA THR A 81 -3.30 -8.94 -21.99
C THR A 81 -2.83 -9.13 -20.54
N ARG A 82 -2.25 -8.10 -19.96
CA ARG A 82 -1.82 -8.11 -18.57
C ARG A 82 -3.02 -8.24 -17.60
N LEU A 83 -4.09 -7.47 -17.80
CA LEU A 83 -5.28 -7.51 -16.95
C LEU A 83 -6.00 -8.86 -17.02
N ILE A 84 -6.02 -9.51 -18.17
CA ILE A 84 -6.55 -10.87 -18.34
C ILE A 84 -5.75 -11.87 -17.50
N ILE A 85 -4.43 -11.80 -17.51
CA ILE A 85 -3.53 -12.66 -16.71
C ILE A 85 -3.73 -12.41 -15.22
N GLU A 86 -3.90 -11.15 -14.81
CA GLU A 86 -4.12 -10.72 -13.43
C GLU A 86 -5.55 -11.00 -12.91
N GLY A 87 -6.48 -11.39 -13.79
CA GLY A 87 -7.87 -11.73 -13.42
C GLY A 87 -8.72 -10.52 -13.01
N SER A 88 -8.58 -9.39 -13.71
CA SER A 88 -9.36 -8.18 -13.43
C SER A 88 -10.87 -8.42 -13.53
N GLU A 89 -11.62 -7.97 -12.51
CA GLU A 89 -13.09 -8.06 -12.48
C GLU A 89 -13.77 -6.98 -13.34
N ASP A 90 -13.13 -5.82 -13.52
CA ASP A 90 -13.62 -4.71 -14.34
C ASP A 90 -12.59 -4.30 -15.40
N ILE A 91 -12.43 -5.17 -16.39
CA ILE A 91 -11.39 -5.01 -17.41
C ILE A 91 -11.49 -3.69 -18.19
N VAL A 92 -12.68 -3.11 -18.39
CA VAL A 92 -12.86 -1.86 -19.16
C VAL A 92 -12.40 -0.65 -18.36
N GLU A 93 -12.80 -0.54 -17.08
CA GLU A 93 -12.41 0.57 -16.24
C GLU A 93 -10.93 0.50 -15.89
N ASP A 94 -10.42 -0.70 -15.58
CA ASP A 94 -9.02 -0.93 -15.28
C ASP A 94 -8.11 -0.67 -16.48
N LEU A 95 -8.52 -1.08 -17.67
CA LEU A 95 -7.81 -0.83 -18.93
C LEU A 95 -7.70 0.68 -19.19
N TYR A 96 -8.78 1.42 -19.04
CA TYR A 96 -8.77 2.86 -19.19
C TYR A 96 -7.92 3.54 -18.12
N ALA A 97 -8.06 3.14 -16.86
CA ALA A 97 -7.29 3.69 -15.76
C ALA A 97 -5.77 3.51 -15.97
N LEU A 98 -5.32 2.30 -16.35
CA LEU A 98 -3.92 2.05 -16.67
C LEU A 98 -3.44 2.81 -17.92
N TYR A 99 -4.29 2.92 -18.94
CA TYR A 99 -3.96 3.66 -20.16
C TYR A 99 -3.68 5.14 -19.88
N ILE A 100 -4.47 5.80 -19.04
CA ILE A 100 -4.26 7.21 -18.65
C ILE A 100 -3.23 7.40 -17.53
N GLY A 101 -2.54 6.30 -17.13
CA GLY A 101 -1.54 6.34 -16.07
C GLY A 101 -2.11 6.39 -14.65
N LYS A 102 -3.42 6.19 -14.49
CA LYS A 102 -4.01 5.91 -13.19
C LYS A 102 -3.67 4.46 -12.85
N THR A 103 -2.99 4.24 -11.74
CA THR A 103 -2.75 2.89 -11.23
C THR A 103 -4.11 2.24 -10.98
N THR A 104 -4.37 1.08 -11.59
CA THR A 104 -5.61 0.32 -11.36
C THR A 104 -5.76 0.04 -9.89
N VAL A 105 -6.97 0.25 -9.39
CA VAL A 105 -7.33 0.14 -7.98
C VAL A 105 -6.31 0.85 -7.11
N SER A 106 -6.41 2.17 -7.03
CA SER A 106 -5.74 2.94 -6.00
C SER A 106 -6.33 2.53 -4.63
N ARG A 107 -5.99 1.31 -4.17
CA ARG A 107 -6.31 0.95 -2.79
C ARG A 107 -5.68 2.01 -1.91
N SER A 108 -6.48 2.52 -1.02
CA SER A 108 -6.00 3.49 -0.07
C SER A 108 -5.20 2.81 1.02
N PHE A 109 -4.27 3.53 1.60
CA PHE A 109 -3.29 2.97 2.53
C PHE A 109 -3.94 2.48 3.83
N ILE A 110 -4.86 3.26 4.39
CA ILE A 110 -5.59 2.89 5.60
C ILE A 110 -6.46 1.67 5.35
N THR A 111 -7.21 1.65 4.24
CA THR A 111 -8.03 0.49 3.87
C THR A 111 -7.19 -0.78 3.78
N LEU A 112 -6.01 -0.73 3.14
CA LEU A 112 -5.12 -1.88 3.04
C LEU A 112 -4.54 -2.29 4.40
N PHE A 113 -4.23 -1.32 5.25
CA PHE A 113 -3.75 -1.56 6.61
C PHE A 113 -4.82 -2.27 7.45
N GLU A 114 -6.08 -1.86 7.34
CA GLU A 114 -7.23 -2.49 7.98
C GLU A 114 -7.44 -3.93 7.51
N GLU A 115 -7.41 -4.17 6.19
CA GLU A 115 -7.51 -5.52 5.62
C GLU A 115 -6.43 -6.44 6.21
N ARG A 116 -5.19 -5.95 6.31
CA ARG A 116 -4.07 -6.70 6.91
C ARG A 116 -4.29 -6.96 8.39
N TYR A 117 -4.79 -5.97 9.14
CA TYR A 117 -5.14 -6.14 10.54
C TYR A 117 -6.25 -7.19 10.73
N MET A 118 -7.33 -7.12 9.93
CA MET A 118 -8.44 -8.07 10.02
C MET A 118 -7.99 -9.50 9.67
N THR A 119 -7.14 -9.65 8.64
CA THR A 119 -6.52 -10.94 8.30
C THR A 119 -5.65 -11.47 9.45
N ALA A 120 -4.86 -10.62 10.10
CA ALA A 120 -4.06 -11.03 11.27
C ALA A 120 -4.96 -11.39 12.46
N LYS A 121 -6.05 -10.65 12.67
CA LYS A 121 -7.03 -10.88 13.75
C LYS A 121 -7.76 -12.21 13.58
N SER A 122 -8.10 -12.64 12.37
CA SER A 122 -8.71 -13.96 12.13
C SER A 122 -7.79 -15.13 12.50
N MET A 123 -6.49 -14.88 12.71
CA MET A 123 -5.50 -15.87 13.14
C MET A 123 -5.06 -15.68 14.61
N GLU A 124 -5.88 -14.96 15.41
CA GLU A 124 -5.63 -14.78 16.84
C GLU A 124 -5.66 -16.13 17.57
N GLY A 125 -4.70 -16.33 18.48
CA GLY A 125 -4.54 -17.59 19.21
C GLY A 125 -3.85 -18.71 18.41
N ILE A 126 -3.79 -18.63 17.08
CA ILE A 126 -3.11 -19.62 16.23
C ILE A 126 -1.71 -19.09 15.84
N LYS A 127 -1.66 -17.93 15.17
CA LYS A 127 -0.41 -17.32 14.65
C LYS A 127 -0.02 -16.05 15.40
N PHE A 128 -1.00 -15.32 15.91
CA PHE A 128 -0.78 -14.03 16.56
C PHE A 128 -1.34 -14.03 17.98
N LYS A 129 -0.56 -13.50 18.93
CA LYS A 129 -1.03 -13.22 20.29
C LYS A 129 -1.84 -11.92 20.28
N LYS A 130 -2.83 -11.80 21.17
CA LYS A 130 -3.64 -10.59 21.35
C LYS A 130 -2.79 -9.32 21.45
N SER A 131 -1.74 -9.35 22.28
CA SER A 131 -0.82 -8.22 22.46
C SER A 131 -0.11 -7.78 21.19
N THR A 132 0.08 -8.68 20.20
CA THR A 132 0.62 -8.34 18.87
C THR A 132 -0.41 -7.61 18.03
N LEU A 133 -1.66 -8.04 18.09
CA LEU A 133 -2.78 -7.42 17.37
C LEU A 133 -3.11 -6.03 17.92
N ASP A 134 -3.10 -5.88 19.27
CA ASP A 134 -3.30 -4.58 19.91
C ASP A 134 -2.26 -3.56 19.41
N LYS A 135 -0.97 -3.96 19.38
CA LYS A 135 0.10 -3.10 18.84
C LYS A 135 -0.02 -2.82 17.35
N PHE A 136 -0.60 -3.74 16.57
CA PHE A 136 -0.85 -3.51 15.15
C PHE A 136 -1.96 -2.46 14.97
N LYS A 137 -3.01 -2.54 15.80
CA LYS A 137 -4.10 -1.56 15.84
C LYS A 137 -3.59 -0.18 16.26
N ASP A 138 -2.74 -0.11 17.30
CA ASP A 138 -2.14 1.15 17.77
C ASP A 138 -1.39 1.87 16.64
N VAL A 139 -0.61 1.12 15.84
CA VAL A 139 0.11 1.70 14.69
C VAL A 139 -0.84 2.18 13.59
N LEU A 140 -1.94 1.45 13.33
CA LEU A 140 -2.97 1.90 12.39
C LEU A 140 -3.55 3.27 12.82
N GLU A 141 -3.87 3.44 14.11
CA GLU A 141 -4.39 4.71 14.63
C GLU A 141 -3.34 5.85 14.57
N LEU A 142 -2.07 5.55 14.81
CA LEU A 142 -0.98 6.52 14.65
C LEU A 142 -0.86 6.99 13.18
N VAL A 143 -0.96 6.06 12.23
CA VAL A 143 -0.91 6.40 10.80
C VAL A 143 -2.13 7.21 10.38
N ARG A 144 -3.33 6.89 10.88
CA ARG A 144 -4.54 7.69 10.67
C ARG A 144 -4.37 9.12 11.15
N ALA A 145 -3.86 9.28 12.37
CA ALA A 145 -3.61 10.60 12.96
C ALA A 145 -2.62 11.41 12.10
N TYR A 146 -1.52 10.78 11.68
CA TYR A 146 -0.54 11.42 10.80
C TYR A 146 -1.14 11.87 9.46
N ILE A 147 -1.91 11.00 8.80
CA ILE A 147 -2.56 11.33 7.53
C ILE A 147 -3.55 12.49 7.73
N LYS A 148 -4.35 12.45 8.79
CA LYS A 148 -5.31 13.51 9.10
C LYS A 148 -4.64 14.86 9.36
N GLU A 149 -3.56 14.86 10.14
CA GLU A 149 -2.86 16.10 10.54
C GLU A 149 -1.98 16.65 9.41
N SER A 150 -1.26 15.80 8.68
CA SER A 150 -0.27 16.23 7.67
C SER A 150 -0.83 16.33 6.25
N TYR A 151 -1.87 15.57 5.91
CA TYR A 151 -2.46 15.53 4.57
C TYR A 151 -3.91 16.04 4.53
N HIS A 152 -4.51 16.38 5.69
CA HIS A 152 -5.91 16.84 5.82
C HIS A 152 -6.90 15.89 5.14
N ALA A 153 -6.63 14.58 5.20
CA ALA A 153 -7.41 13.53 4.56
C ALA A 153 -7.71 12.39 5.53
N ALA A 154 -8.77 11.64 5.28
CA ALA A 154 -9.08 10.44 6.05
C ALA A 154 -8.20 9.25 5.65
N ASP A 155 -7.79 9.21 4.38
CA ASP A 155 -6.96 8.16 3.81
C ASP A 155 -6.18 8.72 2.61
N ILE A 156 -5.13 8.03 2.16
CA ILE A 156 -4.34 8.40 0.98
C ILE A 156 -4.19 7.21 0.02
N PRO A 157 -4.15 7.45 -1.29
CA PRO A 157 -3.90 6.37 -2.24
C PRO A 157 -2.49 5.79 -2.05
N MET A 158 -2.36 4.46 -2.21
CA MET A 158 -1.09 3.73 -2.02
C MET A 158 0.09 4.28 -2.83
N ASN A 159 -0.16 4.85 -4.01
CA ASN A 159 0.88 5.46 -4.84
C ASN A 159 1.48 6.76 -4.26
N LYS A 160 0.85 7.35 -3.25
CA LYS A 160 1.39 8.48 -2.47
C LYS A 160 2.22 8.05 -1.27
N VAL A 161 2.20 6.76 -0.92
CA VAL A 161 3.05 6.20 0.12
C VAL A 161 4.44 5.95 -0.47
N ASN A 162 5.27 6.97 -0.44
CA ASN A 162 6.64 6.98 -0.94
C ASN A 162 7.64 7.27 0.20
N PHE A 163 8.93 7.38 -0.10
CA PHE A 163 9.96 7.70 0.89
C PHE A 163 9.64 8.97 1.69
N LYS A 164 9.13 10.03 1.04
CA LYS A 164 8.74 11.28 1.72
C LYS A 164 7.64 11.04 2.77
N PHE A 165 6.67 10.17 2.46
CA PHE A 165 5.64 9.78 3.43
C PHE A 165 6.23 9.03 4.62
N ILE A 166 7.15 8.09 4.39
CA ILE A 166 7.80 7.27 5.42
C ILE A 166 8.66 8.15 6.34
N SER A 167 9.50 9.01 5.77
CA SER A 167 10.31 9.97 6.54
C SER A 167 9.44 10.93 7.34
N GLY A 168 8.41 11.49 6.74
CA GLY A 168 7.49 12.40 7.43
C GLY A 168 6.70 11.73 8.57
N LEU A 169 6.34 10.45 8.42
CA LEU A 169 5.73 9.68 9.51
C LEU A 169 6.72 9.48 10.67
N GLU A 170 7.98 9.16 10.38
CA GLU A 170 9.03 9.01 11.39
C GLU A 170 9.25 10.32 12.16
N ASP A 171 9.37 11.45 11.44
CA ASP A 171 9.51 12.78 12.02
C ASP A 171 8.30 13.14 12.90
N TYR A 172 7.09 12.84 12.44
CA TYR A 172 5.86 13.04 13.21
C TYR A 172 5.85 12.24 14.51
N LEU A 173 6.25 10.97 14.46
CA LEU A 173 6.33 10.13 15.66
C LEU A 173 7.38 10.64 16.64
N LEU A 174 8.49 11.19 16.15
CA LEU A 174 9.58 11.73 16.96
C LEU A 174 9.22 13.09 17.58
N THR A 175 8.72 14.03 16.78
CA THR A 175 8.55 15.44 17.17
C THR A 175 7.19 15.72 17.80
N VAL A 176 6.11 15.25 17.18
CA VAL A 176 4.73 15.51 17.63
C VAL A 176 4.31 14.51 18.70
N ARG A 177 4.56 13.22 18.45
CA ARG A 177 4.16 12.15 19.39
C ARG A 177 5.23 11.86 20.45
N ARG A 178 6.42 12.44 20.33
CA ARG A 178 7.56 12.34 21.28
C ARG A 178 7.89 10.91 21.69
N GLN A 179 7.80 9.97 20.74
CA GLN A 179 8.11 8.57 20.99
C GLN A 179 9.62 8.31 21.03
N LYS A 180 10.02 7.31 21.81
CA LYS A 180 11.42 6.89 21.87
C LYS A 180 11.83 6.16 20.57
N PRO A 181 13.08 6.29 20.09
CA PRO A 181 13.57 5.64 18.86
C PRO A 181 13.26 4.15 18.76
N VAL A 182 13.40 3.40 19.87
CA VAL A 182 13.04 1.96 19.92
C VAL A 182 11.58 1.71 19.56
N THR A 183 10.67 2.55 20.04
CA THR A 183 9.22 2.44 19.77
C THR A 183 8.92 2.80 18.33
N ILE A 184 9.52 3.89 17.83
CA ILE A 184 9.37 4.33 16.43
C ILE A 184 9.82 3.22 15.49
N ASN A 185 11.00 2.64 15.69
CA ASN A 185 11.52 1.55 14.85
C ASN A 185 10.56 0.36 14.81
N LYS A 186 9.94 -0.01 15.94
CA LYS A 186 8.93 -1.08 15.99
C LYS A 186 7.65 -0.71 15.24
N ASN A 187 7.22 0.55 15.30
CA ASN A 187 6.06 1.03 14.57
C ASN A 187 6.33 1.05 13.06
N MET A 188 7.50 1.57 12.64
CA MET A 188 7.93 1.60 11.25
C MET A 188 8.05 0.18 10.65
N GLN A 189 8.50 -0.82 11.42
CA GLN A 189 8.48 -2.22 10.99
C GLN A 189 7.08 -2.72 10.63
N ARG A 190 6.04 -2.32 11.36
CA ARG A 190 4.65 -2.69 11.05
C ARG A 190 4.15 -1.99 9.80
N VAL A 191 4.46 -0.72 9.64
CA VAL A 191 4.18 0.02 8.40
C VAL A 191 4.86 -0.67 7.21
N LYS A 192 6.12 -1.06 7.35
CA LYS A 192 6.88 -1.80 6.33
C LYS A 192 6.22 -3.14 5.94
N GLN A 193 5.62 -3.85 6.89
CA GLN A 193 4.88 -5.09 6.58
C GLN A 193 3.71 -4.83 5.64
N VAL A 194 2.99 -3.72 5.82
CA VAL A 194 1.86 -3.34 4.95
C VAL A 194 2.34 -2.92 3.57
N THR A 195 3.39 -2.08 3.48
CA THR A 195 3.94 -1.66 2.18
C THR A 195 4.58 -2.83 1.42
N THR A 196 5.26 -3.75 2.11
CA THR A 196 5.78 -4.98 1.49
C THR A 196 4.65 -5.85 0.93
N TYR A 197 3.52 -5.95 1.64
CA TYR A 197 2.34 -6.64 1.12
C TYR A 197 1.78 -5.93 -0.11
N ALA A 198 1.67 -4.59 -0.07
CA ALA A 198 1.24 -3.79 -1.21
C ALA A 198 2.11 -4.00 -2.47
N MET A 199 3.44 -4.14 -2.29
CA MET A 199 4.36 -4.48 -3.38
C MET A 199 4.09 -5.87 -3.96
N ARG A 200 3.92 -6.87 -3.10
CA ARG A 200 3.63 -8.25 -3.53
C ARG A 200 2.31 -8.35 -4.30
N CYS A 201 1.35 -7.48 -3.98
CA CYS A 201 0.07 -7.37 -4.67
C CYS A 201 0.12 -6.40 -5.88
N ASN A 202 1.31 -5.89 -6.26
CA ASN A 202 1.49 -4.90 -7.33
C ASN A 202 0.69 -3.60 -7.17
N TYR A 203 0.30 -3.23 -5.94
CA TYR A 203 -0.36 -1.95 -5.67
C TYR A 203 0.61 -0.78 -5.68
N ILE A 204 1.89 -1.03 -5.43
CA ILE A 204 3.01 -0.08 -5.59
C ILE A 204 4.16 -0.77 -6.31
N LYS A 205 4.92 0.02 -7.09
CA LYS A 205 6.04 -0.50 -7.91
C LYS A 205 7.39 -0.46 -7.19
N MET A 206 7.56 0.48 -6.26
CA MET A 206 8.81 0.70 -5.53
C MET A 206 8.58 0.56 -4.03
N ASP A 207 9.58 0.03 -3.32
CA ASP A 207 9.55 -0.04 -1.85
C ASP A 207 9.73 1.37 -1.27
N PRO A 208 8.73 1.90 -0.54
CA PRO A 208 8.86 3.20 0.11
C PRO A 208 9.96 3.24 1.19
N PHE A 209 10.42 2.07 1.64
CA PHE A 209 11.46 1.91 2.66
C PHE A 209 12.86 1.64 2.10
N ILE A 210 13.05 1.71 0.76
CA ILE A 210 14.34 1.33 0.13
C ILE A 210 15.52 2.11 0.69
N ASP A 211 15.34 3.41 0.95
CA ASP A 211 16.37 4.31 1.49
C ASP A 211 16.17 4.63 2.98
N HIS A 212 15.20 3.96 3.64
CA HIS A 212 14.92 4.21 5.05
C HIS A 212 15.82 3.35 5.95
N SER A 213 16.57 4.02 6.83
CA SER A 213 17.36 3.40 7.87
C SER A 213 16.71 3.59 9.24
N PRO A 214 16.60 2.55 10.07
CA PRO A 214 16.05 2.69 11.41
C PRO A 214 16.88 3.69 12.26
N LEU A 215 16.19 4.39 13.15
CA LEU A 215 16.83 5.29 14.09
C LEU A 215 17.85 4.54 14.96
N LYS A 216 19.02 5.14 15.18
CA LYS A 216 20.04 4.58 16.08
C LYS A 216 19.50 4.49 17.50
N VAL A 217 19.71 3.35 18.12
CA VAL A 217 19.32 3.08 19.50
C VAL A 217 20.56 2.69 20.26
N GLU A 218 20.97 3.52 21.18
CA GLU A 218 21.97 3.15 22.16
C GLU A 218 21.31 2.25 23.21
N LYS A 219 21.82 1.03 23.34
CA LYS A 219 21.39 0.09 24.37
C LYS A 219 22.42 0.14 25.50
N GLU A 220 22.04 0.75 26.58
CA GLU A 220 22.76 0.59 27.83
C GLU A 220 22.31 -0.75 28.45
N LEU A 221 23.24 -1.68 28.57
CA LEU A 221 23.00 -2.97 29.22
C LEU A 221 23.13 -2.76 30.71
N ILE A 222 22.02 -2.62 31.40
CA ILE A 222 21.97 -2.55 32.86
C ILE A 222 21.81 -3.96 33.39
N PHE A 223 22.74 -4.43 34.16
CA PHE A 223 22.71 -5.72 34.84
C PHE A 223 23.23 -5.54 36.29
N LEU A 224 22.79 -6.40 37.17
CA LEU A 224 23.31 -6.42 38.54
C LEU A 224 24.70 -7.03 38.56
N THR A 225 25.63 -6.40 39.29
CA THR A 225 26.94 -7.02 39.61
C THR A 225 26.73 -8.17 40.59
N PRO A 226 27.70 -9.09 40.73
CA PRO A 226 27.62 -10.17 41.72
C PRO A 226 27.37 -9.67 43.15
N GLU A 227 28.00 -8.53 43.51
CA GLU A 227 27.87 -7.90 44.83
C GLU A 227 26.44 -7.34 45.03
N GLU A 228 25.88 -6.72 44.01
CA GLU A 228 24.51 -6.20 44.04
C GLU A 228 23.48 -7.35 44.09
N LEU A 229 23.73 -8.44 43.36
CA LEU A 229 22.92 -9.63 43.42
C LEU A 229 22.93 -10.23 44.84
N HIS A 230 24.11 -10.37 45.44
CA HIS A 230 24.24 -10.87 46.81
C HIS A 230 23.57 -9.96 47.85
N LYS A 231 23.63 -8.64 47.67
CA LYS A 231 22.86 -7.70 48.52
C LYS A 231 21.34 -7.91 48.37
N LEU A 232 20.86 -8.12 47.15
CA LEU A 232 19.45 -8.36 46.89
C LEU A 232 18.96 -9.69 47.51
N GLU A 233 19.80 -10.74 47.49
CA GLU A 233 19.50 -12.04 48.10
C GLU A 233 19.28 -11.91 49.63
N ASN A 234 20.15 -11.15 50.28
CA ASN A 234 20.13 -11.01 51.73
C ASN A 234 19.24 -9.87 52.24
N TYR A 235 18.62 -9.10 51.29
CA TYR A 235 17.79 -7.99 51.71
C TYR A 235 16.42 -8.45 52.22
N GLN A 236 16.05 -8.00 53.39
CA GLN A 236 14.76 -8.29 54.00
C GLN A 236 13.76 -7.16 53.66
N PHE A 237 12.78 -7.49 52.84
CA PHE A 237 11.69 -6.59 52.51
C PHE A 237 10.63 -6.59 53.61
N ALA A 238 10.21 -5.41 54.05
CA ALA A 238 9.10 -5.28 54.99
C ALA A 238 7.75 -5.74 54.37
N GLN A 239 7.62 -5.69 53.06
CA GLN A 239 6.44 -6.12 52.33
C GLN A 239 6.65 -7.52 51.71
N GLU A 240 5.83 -8.48 52.08
CA GLU A 240 5.86 -9.86 51.58
C GLU A 240 5.79 -9.95 50.07
N ARG A 241 5.01 -9.05 49.42
CA ARG A 241 4.92 -8.97 47.97
C ARG A 241 6.27 -8.70 47.30
N LEU A 242 7.09 -7.82 47.87
CA LEU A 242 8.41 -7.52 47.33
C LEU A 242 9.40 -8.67 47.54
N ALA A 243 9.29 -9.38 48.69
CA ALA A 243 10.07 -10.57 48.91
C ALA A 243 9.78 -11.64 47.83
N LYS A 244 8.50 -11.91 47.55
CA LYS A 244 8.10 -12.84 46.47
C LYS A 244 8.63 -12.43 45.08
N VAL A 245 8.61 -11.12 44.75
CA VAL A 245 9.17 -10.61 43.48
C VAL A 245 10.67 -10.82 43.42
N ARG A 246 11.40 -10.56 44.54
CA ARG A 246 12.82 -10.85 44.66
C ARG A 246 13.11 -12.33 44.40
N ASP A 247 12.40 -13.21 45.06
CA ASP A 247 12.63 -14.67 44.96
C ASP A 247 12.41 -15.18 43.53
N LEU A 248 11.36 -14.70 42.86
CA LEU A 248 11.13 -14.98 41.44
C LEU A 248 12.22 -14.44 40.53
N TYR A 249 12.75 -13.22 40.82
CA TYR A 249 13.84 -12.63 40.07
C TYR A 249 15.12 -13.45 40.24
N LEU A 250 15.50 -13.79 41.48
CA LEU A 250 16.67 -14.62 41.79
C LEU A 250 16.55 -16.00 41.14
N PHE A 251 15.37 -16.63 41.23
CA PHE A 251 15.11 -17.89 40.53
C PHE A 251 15.38 -17.76 39.02
N SER A 252 14.90 -16.69 38.39
CA SER A 252 15.15 -16.43 36.96
C SER A 252 16.63 -16.18 36.65
N VAL A 253 17.35 -15.49 37.52
CA VAL A 253 18.81 -15.24 37.37
C VAL A 253 19.59 -16.55 37.40
N TYR A 254 19.29 -17.45 38.37
CA TYR A 254 20.04 -18.70 38.54
C TYR A 254 19.65 -19.78 37.55
N THR A 255 18.40 -19.77 37.07
CA THR A 255 17.92 -20.80 36.12
C THR A 255 18.03 -20.36 34.65
N GLY A 256 18.22 -19.05 34.38
CA GLY A 256 18.15 -18.50 33.02
C GLY A 256 16.74 -18.47 32.42
N LEU A 257 15.71 -18.86 33.17
CA LEU A 257 14.33 -18.91 32.71
C LEU A 257 13.72 -17.51 32.61
N ALA A 258 13.01 -17.24 31.54
CA ALA A 258 12.22 -16.02 31.43
C ALA A 258 11.00 -16.07 32.39
N TYR A 259 10.49 -14.91 32.80
CA TYR A 259 9.37 -14.81 33.74
C TYR A 259 8.18 -15.73 33.42
N HIS A 260 7.76 -15.78 32.14
CA HIS A 260 6.63 -16.61 31.73
C HIS A 260 6.94 -18.12 31.78
N GLU A 261 8.18 -18.53 31.62
CA GLU A 261 8.63 -19.92 31.74
C GLU A 261 8.72 -20.33 33.21
N ALA A 262 9.28 -19.45 34.06
CA ALA A 262 9.30 -19.67 35.49
C ALA A 262 7.89 -19.78 36.09
N PHE A 263 6.94 -18.96 35.60
CA PHE A 263 5.54 -18.99 36.06
C PHE A 263 4.78 -20.24 35.57
N ALA A 264 5.18 -20.80 34.44
CA ALA A 264 4.56 -22.00 33.88
C ALA A 264 5.10 -23.31 34.47
N LEU A 265 6.16 -23.27 35.33
CA LEU A 265 6.72 -24.43 35.99
C LEU A 265 5.66 -25.08 36.91
N GLN A 266 5.37 -26.32 36.65
CA GLN A 266 4.53 -27.15 37.51
C GLN A 266 5.43 -28.09 38.34
N LYS A 267 5.16 -28.20 39.63
CA LYS A 267 5.73 -29.29 40.42
C LYS A 267 5.21 -30.62 39.87
N LYS A 268 6.10 -31.45 39.38
CA LYS A 268 5.77 -32.88 39.15
C LYS A 268 5.68 -33.61 40.46
#